data_2ec6a1ef2bccb89bc092b596f4507893
#
_entry.id   2ec6a1ef2bccb89bc092b596f4507893
#
_cell.length_a   1.000
_cell.length_b   1.000
_cell.length_c   1.000
_cell.angle_alpha   90.00
_cell.angle_beta   90.00
_cell.angle_gamma   90.00
#
_symmetry.space_group_name_H-M   'P 1'
#
loop_
_entity.id
_entity.type
_entity.pdbx_description
1 polymer ?
#
loop_
_entity_poly.entity_id
_entity_poly.type
_entity_poly.pdbx_seq_one_letter_code
_entity_poly.pdbx_strand_id
1 'polypeptide(L)'
;GRGAGLHRPRPAVGAEHQVVFAVLLDDPHQQVVGALAKAEAGFDVDRQASHLLSKAGHQVHLVEMTAHIGGTSIKFEDVFPNLECVTCMLSPLEQELLQDPNVHLLTLTEVAGLEGGPGDFTVRLRQRARYVNLENCIGCGACYDACPVSAINEFEEGLSQRKAIYIPCAGALPNVPRIDKE
;
A
#
# COMPACT_ATOMS: atom_id res chain seq x y z
N GLY A 1 37.52 2.51 27.44
CA GLY A 1 36.86 3.31 26.45
C GLY A 1 35.44 2.84 26.31
N ARG A 2 34.48 3.57 26.87
CA ARG A 2 33.04 3.26 26.73
C ARG A 2 32.56 3.89 25.42
N GLY A 3 32.14 3.06 24.45
CA GLY A 3 31.54 3.50 23.22
C GLY A 3 30.21 4.21 23.49
N ALA A 4 30.15 5.47 23.13
CA ALA A 4 28.90 6.24 23.12
C ALA A 4 27.98 5.66 22.05
N GLY A 5 26.89 5.02 22.46
CA GLY A 5 25.83 4.58 21.59
C GLY A 5 25.17 5.82 20.96
N LEU A 6 25.24 5.93 19.65
CA LEU A 6 24.50 6.90 18.86
C LEU A 6 23.00 6.62 19.05
N HIS A 7 22.41 7.40 19.94
CA HIS A 7 20.96 7.48 20.11
C HIS A 7 20.40 8.15 18.86
N ARG A 8 19.98 7.37 17.84
CA ARG A 8 19.18 7.92 16.75
C ARG A 8 17.86 8.39 17.35
N PRO A 9 17.41 9.63 17.07
CA PRO A 9 16.10 10.08 17.51
C PRO A 9 15.05 9.13 16.92
N ARG A 10 14.16 8.61 17.76
CA ARG A 10 12.97 7.91 17.33
C ARG A 10 12.18 8.86 16.41
N PRO A 11 11.71 8.41 15.24
CA PRO A 11 10.72 9.18 14.51
C PRO A 11 9.54 9.39 15.46
N ALA A 12 9.00 10.59 15.45
CA ALA A 12 7.88 10.97 16.29
C ALA A 12 6.75 9.95 16.06
N VAL A 13 6.26 9.38 17.15
CA VAL A 13 5.01 8.61 17.17
C VAL A 13 3.93 9.59 16.77
N GLY A 14 3.47 9.50 15.52
CA GLY A 14 2.55 10.46 14.92
C GLY A 14 2.68 10.59 13.41
N ALA A 15 3.48 9.75 12.74
CA ALA A 15 3.37 9.60 11.30
C ALA A 15 2.04 8.87 11.04
N GLU A 16 0.98 9.68 10.96
CA GLU A 16 -0.32 9.27 10.42
C GLU A 16 -0.05 8.47 9.15
N HIS A 17 -0.43 7.21 9.14
CA HIS A 17 -0.41 6.39 7.94
C HIS A 17 -1.46 6.97 6.99
N GLN A 18 -1.05 8.01 6.25
CA GLN A 18 -1.87 8.61 5.24
C GLN A 18 -1.83 7.70 4.02
N VAL A 19 -2.86 6.91 3.87
CA VAL A 19 -3.15 6.27 2.60
C VAL A 19 -3.63 7.38 1.67
N VAL A 20 -2.77 7.81 0.76
CA VAL A 20 -3.12 8.79 -0.26
C VAL A 20 -3.50 8.01 -1.50
N PHE A 21 -4.77 7.98 -1.81
CA PHE A 21 -5.25 7.48 -3.08
C PHE A 21 -5.33 8.64 -4.07
N ALA A 22 -4.65 8.50 -5.18
CA ALA A 22 -4.91 9.30 -6.36
C ALA A 22 -5.57 8.38 -7.39
N VAL A 23 -6.83 8.62 -7.66
CA VAL A 23 -7.48 8.06 -8.84
C VAL A 23 -7.17 9.02 -9.98
N LEU A 24 -6.23 8.63 -10.84
CA LEU A 24 -5.91 9.36 -12.06
C LEU A 24 -6.72 8.70 -13.18
N LEU A 25 -7.55 9.48 -13.84
CA LEU A 25 -8.29 9.05 -15.01
C LEU A 25 -7.49 9.48 -16.24
N ASP A 26 -7.02 8.52 -17.00
CA ASP A 26 -6.35 8.77 -18.27
C ASP A 26 -7.36 8.52 -19.41
N ASP A 27 -7.95 9.59 -19.91
CA ASP A 27 -8.83 9.57 -21.07
C ASP A 27 -8.33 10.61 -22.08
N PRO A 28 -7.94 10.21 -23.31
CA PRO A 28 -7.46 11.13 -24.32
C PRO A 28 -8.52 12.15 -24.80
N HIS A 29 -9.78 12.00 -24.40
CA HIS A 29 -10.89 12.88 -24.75
C HIS A 29 -11.65 13.45 -23.54
N GLN A 30 -11.34 13.02 -22.33
CA GLN A 30 -11.92 13.54 -21.08
C GLN A 30 -10.79 13.91 -20.11
N GLN A 31 -10.81 15.16 -19.75
CA GLN A 31 -9.92 15.79 -18.79
C GLN A 31 -9.82 14.97 -17.52
N VAL A 32 -8.60 14.79 -17.03
CA VAL A 32 -8.31 14.09 -15.77
C VAL A 32 -9.15 14.66 -14.63
N VAL A 33 -10.16 13.92 -14.22
CA VAL A 33 -10.88 14.22 -12.97
C VAL A 33 -10.10 13.54 -11.85
N GLY A 34 -9.09 14.23 -11.36
CA GLY A 34 -8.35 13.78 -10.19
C GLY A 34 -9.20 13.94 -8.94
N ALA A 35 -9.77 12.86 -8.43
CA ALA A 35 -10.24 12.82 -7.06
C ALA A 35 -9.05 12.46 -6.17
N LEU A 36 -8.36 13.46 -5.64
CA LEU A 36 -7.45 13.30 -4.52
C LEU A 36 -8.29 13.10 -3.26
N ALA A 37 -8.67 11.87 -2.98
CA ALA A 37 -9.21 11.50 -1.70
C ALA A 37 -8.06 11.15 -0.76
N LYS A 38 -7.71 12.09 0.12
CA LYS A 38 -6.88 11.82 1.28
C LYS A 38 -7.79 11.16 2.31
N ALA A 39 -7.83 9.83 2.34
CA ALA A 39 -8.62 9.13 3.33
C ALA A 39 -7.82 8.97 4.63
N GLU A 40 -8.15 9.80 5.61
CA GLU A 40 -7.91 9.45 7.00
C GLU A 40 -8.91 8.33 7.36
N ALA A 41 -8.41 7.12 7.58
CA ALA A 41 -9.19 5.98 8.07
C ALA A 41 -10.50 5.66 7.32
N GLY A 42 -10.40 5.34 6.03
CA GLY A 42 -11.55 4.90 5.25
C GLY A 42 -11.18 3.76 4.32
N PHE A 43 -11.09 2.58 4.88
CA PHE A 43 -10.71 1.33 4.27
C PHE A 43 -11.44 0.96 2.95
N ASP A 44 -12.65 1.48 2.77
CA ASP A 44 -13.57 0.99 1.75
C ASP A 44 -13.79 1.99 0.58
N VAL A 45 -13.66 3.28 0.85
CA VAL A 45 -14.04 4.32 -0.11
C VAL A 45 -13.18 4.29 -1.37
N ASP A 46 -11.89 4.09 -1.23
CA ASP A 46 -10.94 4.23 -2.33
C ASP A 46 -10.97 3.03 -3.27
N ARG A 47 -11.20 1.84 -2.72
CA ARG A 47 -11.39 0.62 -3.51
C ARG A 47 -12.72 0.63 -4.21
N GLN A 48 -13.79 1.03 -3.53
CA GLN A 48 -15.10 1.17 -4.15
C GLN A 48 -15.06 2.23 -5.26
N ALA A 49 -14.41 3.36 -5.04
CA ALA A 49 -14.22 4.39 -6.05
C ALA A 49 -13.44 3.85 -7.27
N SER A 50 -12.33 3.14 -7.02
CA SER A 50 -11.53 2.52 -8.09
C SER A 50 -12.34 1.51 -8.90
N HIS A 51 -13.11 0.66 -8.20
CA HIS A 51 -13.96 -0.33 -8.84
C HIS A 51 -15.07 0.32 -9.68
N LEU A 52 -15.77 1.31 -9.14
CA LEU A 52 -16.84 2.01 -9.86
C LEU A 52 -16.32 2.75 -11.10
N LEU A 53 -15.17 3.43 -10.99
CA LEU A 53 -14.55 4.14 -12.09
C LEU A 53 -14.05 3.20 -13.17
N SER A 54 -13.44 2.09 -12.79
CA SER A 54 -13.02 1.05 -13.72
C SER A 54 -14.22 0.46 -14.48
N LYS A 55 -15.32 0.13 -13.78
CA LYS A 55 -16.57 -0.34 -14.42
C LYS A 55 -17.22 0.71 -15.33
N ALA A 56 -16.98 1.99 -15.06
CA ALA A 56 -17.39 3.07 -15.97
C ALA A 56 -16.47 3.22 -17.21
N GLY A 57 -15.41 2.42 -17.31
CA GLY A 57 -14.49 2.39 -18.44
C GLY A 57 -13.29 3.34 -18.33
N HIS A 58 -13.05 3.90 -17.16
CA HIS A 58 -11.89 4.77 -16.93
C HIS A 58 -10.64 3.97 -16.58
N GLN A 59 -9.48 4.48 -17.00
CA GLN A 59 -8.18 4.01 -16.51
C GLN A 59 -7.95 4.57 -15.10
N VAL A 60 -7.67 3.70 -14.14
CA VAL A 60 -7.52 4.03 -12.73
C VAL A 60 -6.11 3.73 -12.26
N HIS A 61 -5.39 4.71 -11.75
CA HIS A 61 -4.12 4.52 -11.07
C HIS A 61 -4.36 4.55 -9.56
N LEU A 62 -4.26 3.40 -8.91
CA LEU A 62 -4.39 3.26 -7.46
C LEU A 62 -3.01 3.40 -6.83
N VAL A 63 -2.79 4.52 -6.14
CA VAL A 63 -1.49 4.85 -5.54
C VAL A 63 -1.49 4.50 -4.06
N GLU A 64 -0.59 3.63 -3.64
CA GLU A 64 -0.44 3.15 -2.27
C GLU A 64 0.98 3.43 -1.75
N MET A 65 1.08 4.14 -0.63
CA MET A 65 2.35 4.52 -0.04
C MET A 65 3.09 3.33 0.58
N THR A 66 2.36 2.37 1.09
CA THR A 66 2.93 1.14 1.67
C THR A 66 3.21 0.09 0.59
N ALA A 67 3.79 -1.02 0.98
CA ALA A 67 4.09 -2.13 0.06
C ALA A 67 2.85 -2.97 -0.29
N HIS A 68 1.77 -2.85 0.47
CA HIS A 68 0.57 -3.68 0.37
C HIS A 68 -0.67 -2.82 0.56
N ILE A 69 -1.75 -3.17 -0.12
CA ILE A 69 -3.06 -2.54 0.07
C ILE A 69 -3.75 -3.09 1.31
N GLY A 70 -4.76 -2.37 1.80
CA GLY A 70 -5.55 -2.79 2.96
C GLY A 70 -5.44 -1.85 4.17
N GLY A 71 -4.42 -0.97 4.19
CA GLY A 71 -4.25 0.07 5.21
C GLY A 71 -4.23 -0.46 6.64
N THR A 72 -4.91 0.24 7.54
CA THR A 72 -4.99 -0.15 8.96
C THR A 72 -5.83 -1.41 9.17
N SER A 73 -6.77 -1.68 8.28
CA SER A 73 -7.72 -2.80 8.49
C SER A 73 -7.06 -4.17 8.45
N ILE A 74 -6.01 -4.34 7.65
CA ILE A 74 -5.29 -5.63 7.63
C ILE A 74 -4.46 -5.90 8.90
N LYS A 75 -4.39 -4.93 9.83
CA LYS A 75 -3.80 -5.11 11.15
C LYS A 75 -4.72 -5.85 12.13
N PHE A 76 -6.00 -5.95 11.81
CA PHE A 76 -6.99 -6.63 12.65
C PHE A 76 -7.22 -8.03 12.12
N GLU A 77 -7.14 -9.01 13.01
CA GLU A 77 -7.43 -10.41 12.68
C GLU A 77 -8.94 -10.60 12.50
N ASP A 78 -9.72 -10.11 13.46
CA ASP A 78 -11.17 -10.20 13.47
C ASP A 78 -11.83 -8.83 13.65
N VAL A 79 -13.02 -8.67 13.07
CA VAL A 79 -13.84 -7.46 13.21
C VAL A 79 -15.15 -7.70 13.92
N PHE A 80 -15.51 -6.76 14.79
CA PHE A 80 -16.80 -6.74 15.46
C PHE A 80 -17.92 -6.34 14.46
N PRO A 81 -19.17 -6.88 14.59
CA PRO A 81 -19.65 -7.74 15.69
C PRO A 81 -19.49 -9.25 15.42
N ASN A 82 -19.23 -9.67 14.20
CA ASN A 82 -19.34 -11.07 13.77
C ASN A 82 -18.07 -11.86 13.97
N LEU A 83 -16.97 -11.22 14.39
CA LEU A 83 -15.64 -11.82 14.49
C LEU A 83 -15.20 -12.46 13.16
N GLU A 84 -15.45 -11.77 12.06
CA GLU A 84 -15.05 -12.20 10.74
C GLU A 84 -13.61 -11.77 10.46
N CYS A 85 -12.86 -12.64 9.79
CA CYS A 85 -11.49 -12.37 9.37
C CYS A 85 -11.46 -11.21 8.36
N VAL A 86 -10.80 -10.11 8.71
CA VAL A 86 -10.71 -8.92 7.87
C VAL A 86 -10.10 -9.19 6.52
N THR A 87 -8.96 -9.86 6.50
CA THR A 87 -8.27 -10.20 5.24
C THR A 87 -9.14 -11.06 4.33
N CYS A 88 -9.93 -11.98 4.91
CA CYS A 88 -10.84 -12.83 4.15
C CYS A 88 -12.01 -12.04 3.53
N MET A 89 -12.48 -11.01 4.23
CA MET A 89 -13.55 -10.15 3.72
C MET A 89 -13.08 -9.25 2.58
N LEU A 90 -11.83 -8.80 2.65
CA LEU A 90 -11.27 -7.83 1.71
C LEU A 90 -10.68 -8.46 0.47
N SER A 91 -10.08 -9.64 0.63
CA SER A 91 -9.34 -10.34 -0.42
C SER A 91 -10.13 -10.50 -1.73
N PRO A 92 -11.42 -10.86 -1.75
CA PRO A 92 -12.16 -10.97 -3.01
C PRO A 92 -12.21 -9.67 -3.80
N LEU A 93 -12.52 -8.54 -3.14
CA LEU A 93 -12.61 -7.24 -3.79
C LEU A 93 -11.22 -6.74 -4.24
N GLU A 94 -10.21 -6.94 -3.41
CA GLU A 94 -8.84 -6.59 -3.74
C GLU A 94 -8.31 -7.41 -4.92
N GLN A 95 -8.63 -8.69 -4.99
CA GLN A 95 -8.27 -9.54 -6.12
C GLN A 95 -9.00 -9.11 -7.40
N GLU A 96 -10.27 -8.75 -7.32
CA GLU A 96 -11.01 -8.23 -8.47
C GLU A 96 -10.35 -6.96 -9.01
N LEU A 97 -9.98 -6.03 -8.15
CA LEU A 97 -9.26 -4.82 -8.55
C LEU A 97 -7.91 -5.10 -9.20
N LEU A 98 -7.15 -6.05 -8.64
CA LEU A 98 -5.83 -6.41 -9.18
C LEU A 98 -5.91 -7.13 -10.53
N GLN A 99 -7.04 -7.76 -10.84
CA GLN A 99 -7.29 -8.45 -12.11
C GLN A 99 -7.94 -7.54 -13.16
N ASP A 100 -8.42 -6.37 -12.77
CA ASP A 100 -9.06 -5.44 -13.69
C ASP A 100 -8.00 -4.75 -14.56
N PRO A 101 -8.07 -4.90 -15.91
CA PRO A 101 -7.09 -4.32 -16.83
C PRO A 101 -7.09 -2.79 -16.83
N ASN A 102 -8.15 -2.17 -16.32
CA ASN A 102 -8.25 -0.72 -16.21
C ASN A 102 -7.67 -0.18 -14.89
N VAL A 103 -7.25 -1.05 -13.97
CA VAL A 103 -6.70 -0.64 -12.67
C VAL A 103 -5.20 -0.91 -12.61
N HIS A 104 -4.44 0.14 -12.40
CA HIS A 104 -2.98 0.11 -12.25
C HIS A 104 -2.60 0.37 -10.80
N LEU A 105 -2.23 -0.68 -10.08
CA LEU A 105 -1.78 -0.56 -8.69
C LEU A 105 -0.31 -0.12 -8.63
N LEU A 106 -0.06 1.01 -7.97
CA LEU A 106 1.26 1.59 -7.74
C LEU A 106 1.58 1.58 -6.24
N THR A 107 2.14 0.48 -5.75
CA THR A 107 2.59 0.37 -4.35
C THR A 107 3.94 1.04 -4.13
N LEU A 108 4.28 1.33 -2.86
CA LEU A 108 5.48 2.08 -2.47
C LEU A 108 5.58 3.45 -3.16
N THR A 109 4.44 4.02 -3.49
CA THR A 109 4.33 5.23 -4.30
C THR A 109 3.60 6.31 -3.53
N GLU A 110 4.10 7.53 -3.59
CA GLU A 110 3.48 8.70 -2.98
C GLU A 110 3.30 9.83 -4.00
N VAL A 111 2.29 10.66 -3.80
CA VAL A 111 2.10 11.87 -4.58
C VAL A 111 3.13 12.92 -4.14
N ALA A 112 4.09 13.23 -5.01
CA ALA A 112 5.15 14.18 -4.76
C ALA A 112 4.76 15.61 -5.16
N GLY A 113 3.77 15.79 -6.02
CA GLY A 113 3.28 17.09 -6.44
C GLY A 113 2.04 17.01 -7.30
N LEU A 114 1.26 18.07 -7.29
CA LEU A 114 0.07 18.27 -8.09
C LEU A 114 0.14 19.66 -8.73
N GLU A 115 -0.02 19.72 -10.03
CA GLU A 115 -0.03 20.97 -10.81
C GLU A 115 -1.26 20.97 -11.73
N GLY A 116 -1.73 22.16 -12.14
CA GLY A 116 -2.88 22.31 -13.02
C GLY A 116 -4.16 22.75 -12.31
N GLY A 117 -5.31 22.46 -12.90
CA GLY A 117 -6.64 22.83 -12.42
C GLY A 117 -7.69 21.78 -12.77
N PRO A 118 -8.95 22.00 -12.36
CA PRO A 118 -10.04 21.07 -12.65
C PRO A 118 -10.11 20.73 -14.13
N GLY A 119 -9.95 19.43 -14.45
CA GLY A 119 -9.97 18.93 -15.80
C GLY A 119 -8.61 18.82 -16.50
N ASP A 120 -7.52 19.33 -15.88
CA ASP A 120 -6.17 19.27 -16.45
C ASP A 120 -5.13 19.26 -15.32
N PHE A 121 -5.07 18.14 -14.59
CA PHE A 121 -4.10 17.96 -13.52
C PHE A 121 -2.90 17.14 -13.99
N THR A 122 -1.70 17.60 -13.63
CA THR A 122 -0.48 16.82 -13.74
C THR A 122 -0.06 16.37 -12.33
N VAL A 123 0.00 15.07 -12.13
CA VAL A 123 0.40 14.47 -10.83
C VAL A 123 1.79 13.89 -10.94
N ARG A 124 2.69 14.36 -10.06
CA ARG A 124 4.03 13.78 -9.93
C ARG A 124 4.02 12.72 -8.85
N LEU A 125 4.46 11.51 -9.21
CA LEU A 125 4.56 10.38 -8.31
C LEU A 125 6.04 10.11 -7.98
N ARG A 126 6.29 9.68 -6.74
CA ARG A 126 7.60 9.19 -6.30
C ARG A 126 7.44 7.75 -5.82
N GLN A 127 8.02 6.81 -6.58
CA GLN A 127 7.96 5.40 -6.25
C GLN A 127 9.28 4.94 -5.62
N ARG A 128 9.18 4.23 -4.49
CA ARG A 128 10.32 3.58 -3.83
C ARG A 128 10.51 2.17 -4.37
N ALA A 129 11.76 1.69 -4.37
CA ALA A 129 12.06 0.35 -4.87
C ALA A 129 11.58 -0.73 -3.89
N ARG A 130 10.92 -1.76 -4.41
CA ARG A 130 10.54 -2.97 -3.67
C ARG A 130 11.70 -3.95 -3.53
N TYR A 131 12.62 -3.96 -4.49
CA TYR A 131 13.73 -4.90 -4.64
C TYR A 131 13.33 -6.36 -4.91
N VAL A 132 12.06 -6.64 -5.06
CA VAL A 132 11.51 -7.93 -5.48
C VAL A 132 10.63 -7.70 -6.70
N ASN A 133 10.82 -8.49 -7.74
CA ASN A 133 10.04 -8.38 -8.97
C ASN A 133 8.62 -8.90 -8.75
N LEU A 134 7.63 -8.05 -9.04
CA LEU A 134 6.20 -8.36 -8.85
C LEU A 134 5.72 -9.48 -9.77
N GLU A 135 6.23 -9.52 -11.01
CA GLU A 135 5.76 -10.47 -12.03
C GLU A 135 6.33 -11.88 -11.83
N ASN A 136 7.55 -11.97 -11.30
CA ASN A 136 8.28 -13.23 -11.16
C ASN A 136 8.14 -13.86 -9.76
N CYS A 137 7.64 -13.12 -8.79
CA CYS A 137 7.48 -13.61 -7.43
C CYS A 137 6.17 -14.39 -7.27
N ILE A 138 6.28 -15.65 -6.88
CA ILE A 138 5.13 -16.52 -6.61
C ILE A 138 4.65 -16.48 -5.15
N GLY A 139 5.26 -15.65 -4.30
CA GLY A 139 4.88 -15.53 -2.87
C GLY A 139 5.18 -16.77 -2.02
N CYS A 140 6.13 -17.62 -2.41
CA CYS A 140 6.40 -18.89 -1.73
C CYS A 140 7.02 -18.80 -0.33
N GLY A 141 7.50 -17.60 0.07
CA GLY A 141 8.06 -17.37 1.41
C GLY A 141 9.50 -17.84 1.65
N ALA A 142 10.10 -18.64 0.77
CA ALA A 142 11.45 -19.19 0.97
C ALA A 142 12.54 -18.13 1.27
N CYS A 143 12.33 -16.91 0.82
CA CYS A 143 13.24 -15.80 1.10
C CYS A 143 13.23 -15.35 2.57
N TYR A 144 12.14 -15.58 3.32
CA TYR A 144 12.06 -15.26 4.75
C TYR A 144 12.98 -16.17 5.55
N ASP A 145 12.97 -17.46 5.25
CA ASP A 145 13.80 -18.45 5.95
C ASP A 145 15.29 -18.22 5.67
N ALA A 146 15.62 -17.80 4.45
CA ALA A 146 17.00 -17.52 4.05
C ALA A 146 17.52 -16.18 4.59
N CYS A 147 16.68 -15.26 5.02
CA CYS A 147 17.10 -13.93 5.45
C CYS A 147 17.72 -13.95 6.86
N PRO A 148 19.00 -13.62 7.03
CA PRO A 148 19.64 -13.61 8.35
C PRO A 148 19.34 -12.33 9.16
N VAL A 149 18.83 -11.28 8.53
CA VAL A 149 18.64 -9.96 9.14
C VAL A 149 17.25 -9.85 9.75
N SER A 150 17.21 -9.42 11.01
CA SER A 150 15.97 -9.11 11.71
C SER A 150 15.88 -7.61 11.97
N ALA A 151 14.67 -7.07 11.89
CA ALA A 151 14.33 -5.68 12.15
C ALA A 151 13.10 -5.59 13.05
N ILE A 152 12.83 -4.41 13.58
CA ILE A 152 11.60 -4.14 14.34
C ILE A 152 10.41 -4.28 13.39
N ASN A 153 9.35 -4.92 13.86
CA ASN A 153 8.11 -5.05 13.11
C ASN A 153 7.22 -3.82 13.35
N GLU A 154 7.26 -2.89 12.42
CA GLU A 154 6.46 -1.65 12.49
C GLU A 154 4.96 -1.93 12.29
N PHE A 155 4.62 -3.00 11.57
CA PHE A 155 3.24 -3.41 11.39
C PHE A 155 2.56 -3.75 12.73
N GLU A 156 3.32 -4.32 13.67
CA GLU A 156 2.88 -4.62 15.05
C GLU A 156 3.35 -3.56 16.04
N GLU A 157 3.52 -2.32 15.61
CA GLU A 157 3.90 -1.19 16.46
C GLU A 157 5.21 -1.42 17.25
N GLY A 158 6.10 -2.27 16.74
CA GLY A 158 7.38 -2.59 17.38
C GLY A 158 7.31 -3.67 18.47
N LEU A 159 6.19 -4.34 18.64
CA LEU A 159 6.00 -5.39 19.65
C LEU A 159 6.72 -6.70 19.31
N SER A 160 7.03 -6.92 18.03
CA SER A 160 7.75 -8.10 17.55
C SER A 160 8.91 -7.74 16.63
N GLN A 161 9.62 -8.77 16.19
CA GLN A 161 10.65 -8.65 15.15
C GLN A 161 10.18 -9.34 13.86
N ARG A 162 10.60 -8.78 12.73
CA ARG A 162 10.40 -9.34 11.39
C ARG A 162 11.73 -9.51 10.68
N LYS A 163 11.75 -10.25 9.60
CA LYS A 163 12.91 -10.30 8.69
C LYS A 163 13.02 -9.01 7.87
N ALA A 164 14.22 -8.69 7.39
CA ALA A 164 14.40 -7.56 6.48
C ALA A 164 13.67 -7.75 5.15
N ILE A 165 13.47 -9.00 4.70
CA ILE A 165 12.53 -9.35 3.62
C ILE A 165 11.25 -9.89 4.24
N TYR A 166 10.10 -9.30 3.90
CA TYR A 166 8.85 -9.63 4.60
C TYR A 166 7.59 -9.26 3.82
N ILE A 167 6.49 -9.87 4.22
CA ILE A 167 5.10 -9.46 4.01
C ILE A 167 4.52 -9.14 5.39
N PRO A 168 3.71 -8.09 5.57
CA PRO A 168 3.27 -7.65 6.89
C PRO A 168 2.36 -8.67 7.59
N CYS A 169 1.48 -9.32 6.85
CA CYS A 169 0.57 -10.35 7.37
C CYS A 169 0.18 -11.34 6.27
N ALA A 170 -0.36 -12.49 6.69
CA ALA A 170 -0.92 -13.47 5.77
C ALA A 170 -2.09 -12.84 4.99
N GLY A 171 -2.14 -13.06 3.68
CA GLY A 171 -3.18 -12.51 2.81
C GLY A 171 -2.98 -11.06 2.36
N ALA A 172 -1.91 -10.38 2.78
CA ALA A 172 -1.59 -9.05 2.27
C ALA A 172 -1.34 -9.06 0.76
N LEU A 173 -1.92 -8.10 0.04
CA LEU A 173 -1.83 -7.99 -1.41
C LEU A 173 -1.09 -6.71 -1.84
N PRO A 174 -0.28 -6.77 -2.92
CA PRO A 174 0.12 -7.97 -3.67
C PRO A 174 0.96 -8.93 -2.81
N ASN A 175 0.79 -10.24 -2.99
CA ASN A 175 1.51 -11.27 -2.24
C ASN A 175 2.99 -11.36 -2.67
N VAL A 176 3.67 -10.26 -2.61
CA VAL A 176 5.08 -10.10 -2.98
C VAL A 176 5.81 -9.38 -1.85
N PRO A 177 6.87 -9.97 -1.29
CA PRO A 177 7.60 -9.34 -0.21
C PRO A 177 8.26 -8.03 -0.61
N ARG A 178 8.54 -7.23 0.38
CA ARG A 178 9.40 -6.05 0.30
C ARG A 178 10.73 -6.37 0.99
N ILE A 179 11.83 -5.81 0.50
CA ILE A 179 13.12 -5.77 1.22
C ILE A 179 13.26 -4.39 1.86
N ASP A 180 13.46 -4.39 3.17
CA ASP A 180 13.81 -3.22 3.94
C ASP A 180 15.33 -3.07 3.97
N LYS A 181 15.83 -1.93 3.53
CA LYS A 181 17.28 -1.62 3.48
C LYS A 181 17.66 -0.48 4.41
N GLU A 182 16.69 0.05 5.18
CA GLU A 182 16.91 1.17 6.11
C GLU A 182 17.28 0.72 7.52
#